data_30f04bcf0018c825b8994ae2696fc438
#
_entry.id   30f04bcf0018c825b8994ae2696fc438
#
_cell.length_a   1.000
_cell.length_b   1.000
_cell.length_c   1.000
_cell.angle_alpha   90.00
_cell.angle_beta   90.00
_cell.angle_gamma   90.00
#
_symmetry.space_group_name_H-M   'P 1'
#
loop_
_entity.id
_entity.type
_entity.pdbx_description
1 polymer ?
#
loop_
_entity_poly.entity_id
_entity_poly.type
_entity_poly.pdbx_seq_one_letter_code
_entity_poly.pdbx_strand_id
1 'polypeptide(L)'
;LPTIGFIAHLDTSPDCSGHKVSPRIVKNYDGKDIVLCAENNVVLDPEEFPELLHYTGQDIIVTDGKTLLGADDKAGVAEIISAMEYLISHPEIKLGKIRIAFTPDEEIGQGADKFDVKRFNADWAYTMDGGEIGELEYENFNAAVARITFKGRNVHPGYAKHKMINSLRVAIQYAIMLP
;
A
#
# COMPACT_ATOMS: atom_id res chain seq x y z
N LEU A 1 -21.41 -24.63 -9.54
CA LEU A 1 -20.72 -23.72 -8.62
C LEU A 1 -20.36 -22.43 -9.37
N PRO A 2 -20.39 -21.29 -8.71
CA PRO A 2 -20.00 -20.02 -9.32
C PRO A 2 -18.50 -19.99 -9.67
N THR A 3 -18.14 -19.07 -10.56
CA THR A 3 -16.75 -18.76 -10.86
C THR A 3 -16.28 -17.64 -9.93
N ILE A 4 -15.26 -17.89 -9.14
CA ILE A 4 -14.71 -16.91 -8.20
C ILE A 4 -13.38 -16.38 -8.74
N GLY A 5 -13.18 -15.07 -8.64
CA GLY A 5 -11.93 -14.41 -8.98
C GLY A 5 -11.08 -14.08 -7.76
N PHE A 6 -9.76 -14.12 -7.92
CA PHE A 6 -8.78 -13.55 -6.99
C PHE A 6 -7.87 -12.61 -7.75
N ILE A 7 -7.62 -11.45 -7.18
CA ILE A 7 -6.86 -10.37 -7.78
C ILE A 7 -5.84 -9.86 -6.77
N ALA A 8 -4.62 -9.60 -7.23
CA ALA A 8 -3.58 -8.92 -6.47
C ALA A 8 -2.79 -8.01 -7.40
N HIS A 9 -2.13 -6.98 -6.88
CA HIS A 9 -1.30 -6.14 -7.73
C HIS A 9 0.20 -6.46 -7.62
N LEU A 10 0.95 -6.11 -8.67
CA LEU A 10 2.37 -6.46 -8.81
C LEU A 10 3.31 -5.30 -8.49
N ASP A 11 2.84 -4.08 -8.64
CA ASP A 11 3.60 -2.86 -8.38
C ASP A 11 3.72 -2.58 -6.88
N THR A 12 4.55 -1.62 -6.55
CA THR A 12 4.75 -1.11 -5.19
C THR A 12 4.71 0.40 -5.24
N SER A 13 4.39 1.03 -4.11
CA SER A 13 4.28 2.48 -4.00
C SER A 13 5.52 3.19 -4.59
N PRO A 14 5.32 4.22 -5.42
CA PRO A 14 6.41 5.02 -5.99
C PRO A 14 7.09 5.94 -4.97
N ASP A 15 6.56 6.04 -3.75
CA ASP A 15 7.05 6.98 -2.73
C ASP A 15 8.42 6.57 -2.17
N CYS A 16 8.77 5.28 -2.26
CA CYS A 16 10.06 4.77 -1.85
C CYS A 16 10.58 3.70 -2.82
N SER A 17 11.90 3.52 -2.87
CA SER A 17 12.51 2.55 -3.77
C SER A 17 12.14 1.10 -3.41
N GLY A 18 11.71 0.34 -4.41
CA GLY A 18 11.59 -1.12 -4.35
C GLY A 18 12.77 -1.85 -5.04
N HIS A 19 13.89 -1.17 -5.30
CA HIS A 19 15.02 -1.76 -6.01
C HIS A 19 16.01 -2.43 -5.06
N LYS A 20 16.38 -3.68 -5.37
CA LYS A 20 17.32 -4.50 -4.57
C LYS A 20 16.84 -4.67 -3.12
N VAL A 21 15.59 -5.01 -2.94
CA VAL A 21 15.02 -5.31 -1.62
C VAL A 21 15.83 -6.42 -0.95
N SER A 22 16.22 -6.20 0.31
CA SER A 22 16.99 -7.15 1.12
C SER A 22 16.16 -7.63 2.31
N PRO A 23 15.26 -8.61 2.11
CA PRO A 23 14.37 -9.06 3.17
C PRO A 23 15.10 -10.00 4.14
N ARG A 24 14.68 -9.96 5.41
CA ARG A 24 15.08 -10.94 6.43
C ARG A 24 13.90 -11.28 7.34
N ILE A 25 13.99 -12.43 7.98
CA ILE A 25 12.97 -12.88 8.93
C ILE A 25 13.47 -12.62 10.35
N VAL A 26 12.69 -11.87 11.13
CA VAL A 26 12.81 -11.77 12.58
C VAL A 26 11.97 -12.89 13.17
N LYS A 27 12.63 -13.90 13.73
CA LYS A 27 11.96 -15.06 14.32
C LYS A 27 11.44 -14.77 15.71
N ASN A 28 10.21 -15.22 15.99
CA ASN A 28 9.59 -15.15 17.29
C ASN A 28 9.76 -13.75 17.92
N TYR A 29 9.21 -12.74 17.25
CA TYR A 29 9.34 -11.34 17.64
C TYR A 29 9.05 -11.13 19.12
N ASP A 30 9.94 -10.48 19.85
CA ASP A 30 9.88 -10.34 21.31
C ASP A 30 9.20 -9.06 21.81
N GLY A 31 8.62 -8.27 20.90
CA GLY A 31 7.93 -7.02 21.25
C GLY A 31 8.87 -5.83 21.45
N LYS A 32 10.15 -5.94 21.07
CA LYS A 32 11.13 -4.86 21.20
C LYS A 32 11.49 -4.27 19.83
N ASP A 33 12.36 -3.26 19.87
CA ASP A 33 12.91 -2.61 18.69
C ASP A 33 13.50 -3.60 17.70
N ILE A 34 13.18 -3.43 16.43
CA ILE A 34 13.80 -4.16 15.33
C ILE A 34 14.77 -3.23 14.61
N VAL A 35 16.07 -3.40 14.84
CA VAL A 35 17.07 -2.63 14.09
C VAL A 35 17.12 -3.12 12.65
N LEU A 36 16.71 -2.27 11.72
CA LEU A 36 16.74 -2.54 10.28
C LEU A 36 18.12 -2.24 9.71
N CYS A 37 18.67 -1.07 9.98
CA CYS A 37 19.99 -0.63 9.56
C CYS A 37 20.71 0.09 10.71
N ALA A 38 21.73 -0.54 11.27
CA ALA A 38 22.51 0.04 12.37
C ALA A 38 23.34 1.27 11.92
N GLU A 39 23.85 1.24 10.68
CA GLU A 39 24.67 2.32 10.13
C GLU A 39 23.92 3.66 10.04
N ASN A 40 22.64 3.60 9.71
CA ASN A 40 21.77 4.78 9.53
C ASN A 40 20.79 4.96 10.70
N ASN A 41 20.90 4.14 11.75
CA ASN A 41 20.00 4.14 12.90
C ASN A 41 18.51 4.03 12.49
N VAL A 42 18.22 3.16 11.52
CA VAL A 42 16.84 2.87 11.11
C VAL A 42 16.32 1.73 11.97
N VAL A 43 15.28 2.03 12.74
CA VAL A 43 14.69 1.11 13.72
C VAL A 43 13.17 1.11 13.54
N LEU A 44 12.56 -0.06 13.65
CA LEU A 44 11.12 -0.18 13.88
C LEU A 44 10.90 -0.23 15.39
N ASP A 45 10.39 0.87 15.93
CA ASP A 45 10.17 1.07 17.35
C ASP A 45 8.69 0.84 17.68
N PRO A 46 8.33 -0.07 18.58
CA PRO A 46 6.93 -0.28 18.98
C PRO A 46 6.29 0.92 19.70
N GLU A 47 7.08 1.88 20.20
CA GLU A 47 6.52 3.12 20.74
C GLU A 47 6.01 4.04 19.60
N GLU A 48 6.68 4.01 18.44
CA GLU A 48 6.29 4.73 17.24
C GLU A 48 5.24 3.95 16.42
N PHE A 49 5.36 2.62 16.37
CA PHE A 49 4.52 1.70 15.61
C PHE A 49 3.90 0.64 16.53
N PRO A 50 2.90 1.01 17.36
CA PRO A 50 2.34 0.10 18.37
C PRO A 50 1.67 -1.15 17.82
N GLU A 51 1.29 -1.15 16.53
CA GLU A 51 0.73 -2.30 15.82
C GLU A 51 1.70 -3.48 15.79
N LEU A 52 3.01 -3.24 15.87
CA LEU A 52 4.02 -4.29 15.94
C LEU A 52 3.80 -5.24 17.12
N LEU A 53 3.27 -4.74 18.23
CA LEU A 53 3.02 -5.54 19.44
C LEU A 53 1.98 -6.64 19.22
N HIS A 54 1.08 -6.48 18.24
CA HIS A 54 0.10 -7.51 17.88
C HIS A 54 0.76 -8.78 17.32
N TYR A 55 1.99 -8.67 16.83
CA TYR A 55 2.74 -9.75 16.23
C TYR A 55 3.79 -10.37 17.17
N THR A 56 3.74 -10.03 18.46
CA THR A 56 4.63 -10.64 19.46
C THR A 56 4.49 -12.15 19.49
N GLY A 57 5.60 -12.87 19.41
CA GLY A 57 5.63 -14.33 19.30
C GLY A 57 5.53 -14.88 17.88
N GLN A 58 5.35 -14.01 16.88
CA GLN A 58 5.26 -14.39 15.47
C GLN A 58 6.56 -14.11 14.73
N ASP A 59 6.70 -14.71 13.56
CA ASP A 59 7.79 -14.40 12.64
C ASP A 59 7.42 -13.18 11.79
N ILE A 60 8.30 -12.17 11.74
CA ILE A 60 8.07 -10.94 10.96
C ILE A 60 9.11 -10.85 9.84
N ILE A 61 8.66 -10.54 8.64
CA ILE A 61 9.54 -10.24 7.51
C ILE A 61 9.77 -8.73 7.44
N VAL A 62 11.04 -8.33 7.43
CA VAL A 62 11.45 -6.92 7.35
C VAL A 62 12.52 -6.72 6.28
N THR A 63 12.74 -5.47 5.83
CA THR A 63 13.89 -5.11 4.97
C THR A 63 15.11 -4.66 5.78
N ASP A 64 16.12 -4.19 5.06
CA ASP A 64 17.28 -3.50 5.64
C ASP A 64 17.03 -2.00 5.89
N GLY A 65 15.80 -1.53 5.79
CA GLY A 65 15.41 -0.13 6.01
C GLY A 65 15.79 0.85 4.89
N LYS A 66 16.31 0.37 3.76
CA LYS A 66 16.69 1.21 2.60
C LYS A 66 15.68 1.20 1.47
N THR A 67 14.76 0.24 1.52
CA THR A 67 13.72 0.05 0.50
C THR A 67 12.38 -0.27 1.14
N LEU A 68 11.31 -0.19 0.36
CA LEU A 68 10.06 -0.87 0.70
C LEU A 68 10.30 -2.37 0.83
N LEU A 69 9.50 -3.03 1.65
CA LEU A 69 9.43 -4.49 1.68
C LEU A 69 8.67 -5.01 0.44
N GLY A 70 7.58 -4.36 0.09
CA GLY A 70 6.69 -4.76 -1.00
C GLY A 70 5.72 -5.88 -0.60
N ALA A 71 5.42 -6.03 0.70
CA ALA A 71 4.37 -6.92 1.15
C ALA A 71 3.02 -6.55 0.55
N ASP A 72 2.76 -5.28 0.45
CA ASP A 72 1.73 -4.67 -0.35
C ASP A 72 2.22 -4.57 -1.81
N ASP A 73 1.70 -5.37 -2.79
CA ASP A 73 0.73 -6.46 -2.51
C ASP A 73 1.29 -7.84 -2.93
N LYS A 74 2.60 -8.03 -2.80
CA LYS A 74 3.22 -9.34 -3.09
C LYS A 74 2.81 -10.42 -2.09
N ALA A 75 2.29 -10.03 -0.92
CA ALA A 75 1.67 -10.97 0.01
C ALA A 75 0.43 -11.61 -0.63
N GLY A 76 -0.50 -10.81 -1.16
CA GLY A 76 -1.67 -11.31 -1.87
C GLY A 76 -1.32 -12.17 -3.09
N VAL A 77 -0.28 -11.79 -3.84
CA VAL A 77 0.25 -12.65 -4.92
C VAL A 77 0.70 -14.00 -4.40
N ALA A 78 1.46 -14.02 -3.30
CA ALA A 78 1.97 -15.25 -2.70
C ALA A 78 0.83 -16.12 -2.13
N GLU A 79 -0.14 -15.51 -1.50
CA GLU A 79 -1.34 -16.18 -0.98
C GLU A 79 -2.13 -16.87 -2.08
N ILE A 80 -2.43 -16.15 -3.17
CA ILE A 80 -3.13 -16.71 -4.33
C ILE A 80 -2.36 -17.89 -4.92
N ILE A 81 -1.06 -17.75 -5.17
CA ILE A 81 -0.25 -18.81 -5.76
C ILE A 81 -0.17 -20.02 -4.85
N SER A 82 0.06 -19.82 -3.55
CA SER A 82 0.14 -20.90 -2.57
C SER A 82 -1.19 -21.64 -2.41
N ALA A 83 -2.30 -20.91 -2.41
CA ALA A 83 -3.63 -21.50 -2.38
C ALA A 83 -3.91 -22.36 -3.63
N MET A 84 -3.49 -21.88 -4.82
CA MET A 84 -3.65 -22.64 -6.06
C MET A 84 -2.78 -23.91 -6.07
N GLU A 85 -1.54 -23.81 -5.64
CA GLU A 85 -0.65 -24.99 -5.49
C GLU A 85 -1.26 -26.03 -4.58
N TYR A 86 -1.79 -25.59 -3.44
CA TYR A 86 -2.48 -26.46 -2.50
C TYR A 86 -3.69 -27.14 -3.13
N LEU A 87 -4.57 -26.37 -3.78
CA LEU A 87 -5.79 -26.91 -4.39
C LEU A 87 -5.50 -27.87 -5.54
N ILE A 88 -4.46 -27.62 -6.34
CA ILE A 88 -4.03 -28.52 -7.43
C ILE A 88 -3.49 -29.84 -6.86
N SER A 89 -2.79 -29.78 -5.73
CA SER A 89 -2.25 -30.99 -5.07
C SER A 89 -3.28 -31.77 -4.26
N HIS A 90 -4.49 -31.22 -4.05
CA HIS A 90 -5.59 -31.84 -3.31
C HIS A 90 -6.86 -31.98 -4.15
N PRO A 91 -6.86 -32.87 -5.16
CA PRO A 91 -7.99 -33.01 -6.09
C PRO A 91 -9.29 -33.51 -5.44
N GLU A 92 -9.23 -34.00 -4.22
CA GLU A 92 -10.42 -34.36 -3.40
C GLU A 92 -11.24 -33.12 -3.00
N ILE A 93 -10.67 -31.93 -2.99
CA ILE A 93 -11.37 -30.69 -2.69
C ILE A 93 -12.20 -30.28 -3.90
N LYS A 94 -13.52 -30.39 -3.77
CA LYS A 94 -14.46 -30.01 -4.83
C LYS A 94 -14.65 -28.52 -4.86
N LEU A 95 -14.19 -27.87 -5.90
CA LEU A 95 -14.29 -26.42 -6.10
C LEU A 95 -14.94 -26.09 -7.45
N GLY A 96 -15.43 -24.86 -7.58
CA GLY A 96 -15.86 -24.28 -8.84
C GLY A 96 -14.68 -23.82 -9.68
N LYS A 97 -14.98 -23.04 -10.72
CA LYS A 97 -13.95 -22.42 -11.52
C LYS A 97 -13.33 -21.25 -10.74
N ILE A 98 -12.00 -21.21 -10.72
CA ILE A 98 -11.24 -20.10 -10.15
C ILE A 98 -10.61 -19.31 -11.30
N ARG A 99 -10.64 -18.00 -11.19
CA ARG A 99 -9.97 -17.03 -12.04
C ARG A 99 -8.95 -16.26 -11.24
N ILE A 100 -7.80 -16.00 -11.82
CA ILE A 100 -6.74 -15.23 -11.19
C ILE A 100 -6.35 -14.11 -12.14
N ALA A 101 -6.13 -12.93 -11.58
CA ALA A 101 -5.53 -11.81 -12.28
C ALA A 101 -4.50 -11.11 -11.41
N PHE A 102 -3.43 -10.65 -12.03
CA PHE A 102 -2.46 -9.78 -11.44
C PHE A 102 -2.44 -8.47 -12.21
N THR A 103 -2.59 -7.35 -11.50
CA THR A 103 -2.69 -6.02 -12.09
C THR A 103 -1.41 -5.23 -11.88
N PRO A 104 -1.00 -4.38 -12.82
CA PRO A 104 0.01 -3.35 -12.61
C PRO A 104 -0.66 -2.04 -12.18
N ASP A 105 0.14 -1.06 -11.75
CA ASP A 105 -0.24 0.35 -11.61
C ASP A 105 -1.41 0.62 -10.63
N GLU A 106 -1.61 -0.27 -9.64
CA GLU A 106 -2.61 -0.07 -8.60
C GLU A 106 -2.26 1.16 -7.76
N GLU A 107 -1.03 1.26 -7.31
CA GLU A 107 -0.49 2.29 -6.43
C GLU A 107 -0.53 3.72 -7.01
N ILE A 108 -0.76 3.83 -8.30
CA ILE A 108 -1.01 5.11 -8.97
C ILE A 108 -2.47 5.29 -9.43
N GLY A 109 -3.36 4.41 -8.96
CA GLY A 109 -4.79 4.45 -9.23
C GLY A 109 -5.19 4.08 -10.65
N GLN A 110 -4.38 3.29 -11.37
CA GLN A 110 -4.62 2.88 -12.76
C GLN A 110 -4.80 1.36 -12.93
N GLY A 111 -4.78 0.61 -11.85
CA GLY A 111 -4.85 -0.87 -11.88
C GLY A 111 -6.06 -1.43 -12.61
N ALA A 112 -7.19 -0.75 -12.55
CA ALA A 112 -8.44 -1.17 -13.19
C ALA A 112 -8.61 -0.66 -14.65
N ASP A 113 -7.82 0.31 -15.12
CA ASP A 113 -8.07 1.06 -16.36
C ASP A 113 -8.17 0.18 -17.61
N LYS A 114 -7.38 -0.89 -17.64
CA LYS A 114 -7.30 -1.81 -18.77
C LYS A 114 -7.73 -3.24 -18.42
N PHE A 115 -8.36 -3.41 -17.27
CA PHE A 115 -8.79 -4.73 -16.81
C PHE A 115 -9.94 -5.25 -17.68
N ASP A 116 -9.72 -6.37 -18.35
CA ASP A 116 -10.73 -7.00 -19.20
C ASP A 116 -11.69 -7.86 -18.37
N VAL A 117 -12.70 -7.22 -17.80
CA VAL A 117 -13.75 -7.85 -16.99
C VAL A 117 -14.46 -8.99 -17.75
N LYS A 118 -14.68 -8.82 -19.06
CA LYS A 118 -15.36 -9.85 -19.89
C LYS A 118 -14.50 -11.10 -20.04
N ARG A 119 -13.20 -10.94 -20.26
CA ARG A 119 -12.26 -12.05 -20.35
C ARG A 119 -12.04 -12.71 -18.99
N PHE A 120 -11.96 -11.92 -17.93
CA PHE A 120 -11.84 -12.42 -16.56
C PHE A 120 -13.03 -13.29 -16.19
N ASN A 121 -14.25 -12.86 -16.49
CA ASN A 121 -15.48 -13.66 -16.46
C ASN A 121 -15.65 -14.44 -15.15
N ALA A 122 -15.55 -13.76 -14.02
CA ALA A 122 -15.90 -14.26 -12.69
C ALA A 122 -17.28 -13.73 -12.28
N ASP A 123 -18.04 -14.51 -11.51
CA ASP A 123 -19.33 -14.07 -10.96
C ASP A 123 -19.11 -13.00 -9.88
N TRP A 124 -18.04 -13.11 -9.10
CA TRP A 124 -17.49 -12.10 -8.21
C TRP A 124 -16.00 -12.36 -7.99
N ALA A 125 -15.30 -11.37 -7.43
CA ALA A 125 -13.88 -11.49 -7.15
C ALA A 125 -13.53 -10.88 -5.78
N TYR A 126 -12.44 -11.37 -5.23
CA TYR A 126 -11.79 -10.81 -4.05
C TYR A 126 -10.44 -10.22 -4.46
N THR A 127 -10.16 -9.01 -4.04
CA THR A 127 -8.82 -8.43 -4.09
C THR A 127 -8.10 -8.85 -2.81
N MET A 128 -6.94 -9.49 -2.98
CA MET A 128 -6.12 -9.99 -1.88
C MET A 128 -5.11 -8.92 -1.47
N ASP A 129 -5.62 -7.79 -1.02
CA ASP A 129 -4.88 -6.55 -0.75
C ASP A 129 -5.42 -5.97 0.57
N GLY A 130 -5.32 -6.78 1.61
CA GLY A 130 -5.94 -6.51 2.89
C GLY A 130 -4.97 -6.01 3.95
N GLY A 131 -5.51 -5.58 5.09
CA GLY A 131 -4.80 -5.18 6.29
C GLY A 131 -4.49 -6.36 7.20
N GLU A 132 -5.29 -6.54 8.24
CA GLU A 132 -5.07 -7.59 9.25
C GLU A 132 -5.58 -8.96 8.81
N ILE A 133 -4.99 -10.02 9.37
CA ILE A 133 -5.40 -11.41 9.08
C ILE A 133 -6.86 -11.63 9.46
N GLY A 134 -7.66 -12.08 8.49
CA GLY A 134 -9.08 -12.40 8.67
C GLY A 134 -10.02 -11.20 8.46
N GLU A 135 -9.51 -10.07 8.08
CA GLU A 135 -10.32 -8.93 7.67
C GLU A 135 -10.99 -9.17 6.32
N LEU A 136 -12.23 -8.72 6.21
CA LEU A 136 -13.00 -8.73 4.96
C LEU A 136 -13.69 -7.38 4.80
N GLU A 137 -13.20 -6.58 3.88
CA GLU A 137 -13.82 -5.34 3.47
C GLU A 137 -14.82 -5.56 2.33
N TYR A 138 -16.02 -5.03 2.47
CA TYR A 138 -17.08 -5.14 1.46
C TYR A 138 -17.82 -3.81 1.21
N GLU A 139 -17.33 -2.75 1.81
CA GLU A 139 -17.82 -1.38 1.60
C GLU A 139 -16.70 -0.53 1.00
N ASN A 140 -17.07 0.52 0.29
CA ASN A 140 -16.14 1.50 -0.26
C ASN A 140 -16.55 2.91 0.17
N PHE A 141 -15.66 3.85 -0.03
CA PHE A 141 -15.89 5.26 0.25
C PHE A 141 -15.65 6.10 -1.00
N ASN A 142 -16.24 7.30 -1.03
CA ASN A 142 -15.96 8.27 -2.07
C ASN A 142 -14.75 9.12 -1.67
N ALA A 143 -13.82 9.29 -2.59
CA ALA A 143 -12.66 10.15 -2.41
C ALA A 143 -12.56 11.19 -3.51
N ALA A 144 -11.96 12.31 -3.20
CA ALA A 144 -11.63 13.34 -4.16
C ALA A 144 -10.30 14.02 -3.83
N VAL A 145 -9.57 14.38 -4.86
CA VAL A 145 -8.34 15.17 -4.74
C VAL A 145 -8.56 16.56 -5.31
N ALA A 146 -8.16 17.59 -4.57
CA ALA A 146 -8.12 18.96 -5.04
C ALA A 146 -6.67 19.45 -5.11
N ARG A 147 -6.23 19.88 -6.29
CA ARG A 147 -4.93 20.53 -6.48
C ARG A 147 -5.11 22.03 -6.61
N ILE A 148 -4.62 22.78 -5.61
CA ILE A 148 -4.82 24.21 -5.52
C ILE A 148 -3.48 24.94 -5.71
N THR A 149 -3.46 25.90 -6.63
CA THR A 149 -2.28 26.69 -6.93
C THR A 149 -2.48 28.12 -6.46
N PHE A 150 -1.61 28.59 -5.56
CA PHE A 150 -1.61 29.96 -5.08
C PHE A 150 -0.57 30.80 -5.83
N LYS A 151 -1.04 31.81 -6.57
CA LYS A 151 -0.17 32.74 -7.29
C LYS A 151 -0.02 34.05 -6.52
N GLY A 152 1.19 34.36 -6.11
CA GLY A 152 1.54 35.62 -5.47
C GLY A 152 1.95 36.70 -6.48
N ARG A 153 2.35 37.84 -5.95
CA ARG A 153 2.94 38.93 -6.72
C ARG A 153 4.30 39.30 -6.11
N ASN A 154 5.38 39.02 -6.82
CA ASN A 154 6.70 39.44 -6.43
C ASN A 154 6.91 40.93 -6.76
N VAL A 155 7.56 41.62 -5.84
CA VAL A 155 7.97 43.05 -6.01
C VAL A 155 9.32 43.20 -5.35
N HIS A 156 10.18 44.06 -5.95
CA HIS A 156 11.47 44.39 -5.35
C HIS A 156 11.28 44.87 -3.90
N PRO A 157 12.10 44.43 -2.93
CA PRO A 157 11.90 44.72 -1.50
C PRO A 157 11.66 46.18 -1.17
N GLY A 158 12.38 47.10 -1.84
CA GLY A 158 12.23 48.55 -1.64
C GLY A 158 10.86 49.12 -2.02
N TYR A 159 10.06 48.35 -2.79
CA TYR A 159 8.73 48.78 -3.28
C TYR A 159 7.63 47.81 -2.90
N ALA A 160 7.93 46.81 -2.06
CA ALA A 160 7.04 45.71 -1.76
C ALA A 160 5.84 46.06 -0.86
N LYS A 161 5.98 47.12 -0.02
CA LYS A 161 4.96 47.56 0.93
C LYS A 161 3.63 47.83 0.22
N HIS A 162 2.56 47.14 0.64
CA HIS A 162 1.20 47.19 0.07
C HIS A 162 1.07 46.76 -1.40
N LYS A 163 2.11 46.17 -1.99
CA LYS A 163 2.10 45.72 -3.40
C LYS A 163 2.39 44.23 -3.54
N MET A 164 3.30 43.69 -2.72
CA MET A 164 3.63 42.27 -2.75
C MET A 164 2.49 41.43 -2.20
N ILE A 165 2.23 40.29 -2.84
CA ILE A 165 1.33 39.26 -2.37
C ILE A 165 2.15 38.00 -2.14
N ASN A 166 2.33 37.63 -0.89
CA ASN A 166 3.03 36.39 -0.53
C ASN A 166 2.07 35.21 -0.66
N SER A 167 2.33 34.35 -1.67
CA SER A 167 1.50 33.18 -1.94
C SER A 167 1.47 32.18 -0.77
N LEU A 168 2.57 32.06 -0.03
CA LEU A 168 2.63 31.19 1.14
C LEU A 168 1.65 31.64 2.23
N ARG A 169 1.58 32.96 2.49
CA ARG A 169 0.60 33.49 3.46
C ARG A 169 -0.83 33.25 3.03
N VAL A 170 -1.13 33.36 1.73
CA VAL A 170 -2.46 33.05 1.18
C VAL A 170 -2.76 31.57 1.35
N ALA A 171 -1.79 30.70 1.06
CA ALA A 171 -1.95 29.24 1.24
C ALA A 171 -2.22 28.86 2.70
N ILE A 172 -1.49 29.47 3.64
CA ILE A 172 -1.70 29.25 5.09
C ILE A 172 -3.11 29.70 5.51
N GLN A 173 -3.55 30.88 5.04
CA GLN A 173 -4.91 31.35 5.35
C GLN A 173 -5.97 30.42 4.79
N TYR A 174 -5.78 29.90 3.60
CA TYR A 174 -6.67 28.91 3.01
C TYR A 174 -6.68 27.60 3.81
N ALA A 175 -5.50 27.09 4.20
CA ALA A 175 -5.39 25.84 4.95
C ALA A 175 -6.12 25.90 6.30
N ILE A 176 -6.09 27.03 6.99
CA ILE A 176 -6.81 27.24 8.27
C ILE A 176 -8.34 27.22 8.08
N MET A 177 -8.83 27.47 6.87
CA MET A 177 -10.27 27.46 6.56
C MET A 177 -10.80 26.06 6.19
N LEU A 178 -9.93 25.08 6.01
CA LEU A 178 -10.33 23.69 5.79
C LEU A 178 -10.82 23.07 7.10
N PRO A 179 -11.82 22.17 7.03
CA PRO A 179 -12.37 21.49 8.20
C PRO A 179 -11.37 20.60 8.92
#